data_c3beb33b8a5810940c3e062e14459e04
#
_entry.id   c3beb33b8a5810940c3e062e14459e04
#
_cell.length_a   1.000
_cell.length_b   1.000
_cell.length_c   1.000
_cell.angle_alpha   90.00
_cell.angle_beta   90.00
_cell.angle_gamma   90.00
#
_symmetry.space_group_name_H-M   'P 1'
#
loop_
_entity.id
_entity.type
_entity.pdbx_description
1 polymer ?
#
loop_
_entity_poly.entity_id
_entity_poly.type
_entity_poly.pdbx_seq_one_letter_code
_entity_poly.pdbx_strand_id
1 'polypeptide(L)'
;MRFDPNSLFYYMAKTYSDNKTDDNKIIFCNEGSSRSSKTFDAIHLIYAFCDQNRNLKIPLRIGCFRNTLKDSREKLYYDFKTCLKEMEVYDSNSAYKENQSPEYFLFGNKLEFRGLDEDTEQVGYDIVFVNEALEVDIEEKISGLKMRCTRLMIFDWNPKYTQHWIFNWEGQKNILFTKTTYKNNKHLKQSVISEIESKSPWNLDDLKLTKKERRPHEENILNKTANEWYFEVYGMGLRANRDGLVFPDVTWIYEWPKEYDYEYYGLDFGFTQDPSAFTHVAFKVNKERKHDLYLWLKIYEPTKDSDILVSKMELVEPKLKDFIIYADSASPLMIADIRRKQYNIFEVAKPPGSILYGIDLMNRFNIHIMYDKNAKAEQENYCYKKIHGIQVNEPVDGFNHFWDSARYVCMSMLRRYLNN
;
A
#
# COMPACT_ATOMS: atom_id res chain seq x y z
N MET A 1 -22.96 -11.81 28.20
CA MET A 1 -21.70 -11.67 27.41
C MET A 1 -21.63 -12.76 26.37
N ARG A 2 -21.59 -12.41 25.10
CA ARG A 2 -21.51 -13.34 23.97
C ARG A 2 -20.11 -13.25 23.34
N PHE A 3 -19.13 -13.92 23.96
CA PHE A 3 -17.78 -14.03 23.41
C PHE A 3 -17.69 -15.27 22.52
N ASP A 4 -17.71 -15.08 21.21
CA ASP A 4 -17.75 -16.17 20.24
C ASP A 4 -16.87 -15.84 19.00
N PRO A 5 -15.53 -15.76 19.18
CA PRO A 5 -14.60 -15.41 18.11
C PRO A 5 -14.46 -16.53 17.07
N ASN A 6 -13.91 -16.18 15.89
CA ASN A 6 -13.60 -17.12 14.83
C ASN A 6 -12.23 -17.81 15.03
N SER A 7 -11.88 -18.68 14.10
CA SER A 7 -10.67 -19.53 14.21
C SER A 7 -9.36 -18.74 14.28
N LEU A 8 -9.28 -17.57 13.67
CA LEU A 8 -8.09 -16.73 13.68
C LEU A 8 -7.75 -16.24 15.10
N PHE A 9 -8.76 -15.88 15.91
CA PHE A 9 -8.55 -15.52 17.31
C PHE A 9 -7.84 -16.66 18.07
N TYR A 10 -8.38 -17.89 17.98
CA TYR A 10 -7.81 -19.03 18.70
C TYR A 10 -6.39 -19.34 18.23
N TYR A 11 -6.13 -19.23 16.94
CA TYR A 11 -4.80 -19.38 16.39
C TYR A 11 -3.83 -18.34 16.98
N MET A 12 -4.19 -17.06 16.96
CA MET A 12 -3.34 -15.98 17.48
C MET A 12 -3.12 -16.13 19.00
N ALA A 13 -4.17 -16.42 19.77
CA ALA A 13 -4.09 -16.58 21.23
C ALA A 13 -3.17 -17.74 21.62
N LYS A 14 -3.34 -18.91 20.98
CA LYS A 14 -2.49 -20.07 21.20
C LYS A 14 -1.05 -19.79 20.80
N THR A 15 -0.82 -19.29 19.59
CA THR A 15 0.51 -19.02 19.07
C THR A 15 1.25 -17.98 19.92
N TYR A 16 0.56 -16.95 20.39
CA TYR A 16 1.13 -16.01 21.36
C TYR A 16 1.55 -16.69 22.64
N SER A 17 0.66 -17.51 23.24
CA SER A 17 0.96 -18.24 24.46
C SER A 17 2.17 -19.19 24.35
N ASP A 18 2.28 -19.86 23.20
CA ASP A 18 3.32 -20.86 22.94
C ASP A 18 4.70 -20.22 22.65
N ASN A 19 4.74 -18.98 22.12
CA ASN A 19 5.97 -18.34 21.63
C ASN A 19 6.41 -17.10 22.42
N LYS A 20 5.59 -16.59 23.36
CA LYS A 20 5.95 -15.42 24.16
C LYS A 20 7.12 -15.75 25.09
N THR A 21 8.10 -14.84 25.17
CA THR A 21 9.14 -14.78 26.20
C THR A 21 9.22 -13.35 26.73
N ASP A 22 9.92 -13.14 27.83
CA ASP A 22 10.10 -11.78 28.38
C ASP A 22 10.91 -10.87 27.46
N ASP A 23 11.75 -11.47 26.59
CA ASP A 23 12.66 -10.74 25.71
C ASP A 23 12.17 -10.60 24.27
N ASN A 24 10.97 -11.14 23.91
CA ASN A 24 10.48 -11.07 22.55
C ASN A 24 9.09 -10.46 22.44
N LYS A 25 8.85 -9.73 21.37
CA LYS A 25 7.51 -9.40 20.92
C LYS A 25 7.11 -10.28 19.76
N ILE A 26 5.83 -10.54 19.63
CA ILE A 26 5.25 -11.29 18.52
C ILE A 26 4.51 -10.34 17.60
N ILE A 27 4.64 -10.56 16.30
CA ILE A 27 3.98 -9.76 15.27
C ILE A 27 3.09 -10.69 14.45
N PHE A 28 1.79 -10.44 14.44
CA PHE A 28 0.84 -11.09 13.55
C PHE A 28 0.56 -10.20 12.34
N CYS A 29 0.70 -10.78 11.16
CA CYS A 29 0.37 -10.20 9.87
C CYS A 29 -0.80 -10.98 9.26
N ASN A 30 -2.02 -10.50 9.48
CA ASN A 30 -3.26 -11.19 9.12
C ASN A 30 -3.73 -10.72 7.74
N GLU A 31 -3.31 -11.43 6.70
CA GLU A 31 -3.76 -11.24 5.34
C GLU A 31 -5.05 -12.02 5.07
N GLY A 32 -6.00 -11.44 4.35
CA GLY A 32 -7.18 -12.24 4.01
C GLY A 32 -8.27 -11.49 3.25
N SER A 33 -9.26 -12.25 2.80
CA SER A 33 -10.38 -11.73 2.04
C SER A 33 -11.22 -10.72 2.83
N SER A 34 -12.11 -10.02 2.15
CA SER A 34 -13.15 -9.23 2.82
C SER A 34 -14.03 -10.13 3.69
N ARG A 35 -14.51 -9.57 4.79
CA ARG A 35 -15.42 -10.27 5.72
C ARG A 35 -14.86 -11.56 6.35
N SER A 36 -13.56 -11.78 6.32
CA SER A 36 -12.90 -12.95 6.94
C SER A 36 -12.73 -12.85 8.47
N SER A 37 -13.27 -11.80 9.09
CA SER A 37 -13.25 -11.54 10.55
C SER A 37 -11.90 -11.08 11.13
N LYS A 38 -10.89 -10.77 10.32
CA LYS A 38 -9.54 -10.37 10.78
C LYS A 38 -9.58 -9.27 11.86
N THR A 39 -10.25 -8.16 11.58
CA THR A 39 -10.37 -7.00 12.47
C THR A 39 -11.11 -7.36 13.77
N PHE A 40 -12.21 -8.08 13.67
CA PHE A 40 -12.98 -8.53 14.86
C PHE A 40 -12.18 -9.52 15.71
N ASP A 41 -11.47 -10.47 15.10
CA ASP A 41 -10.65 -11.43 15.84
C ASP A 41 -9.43 -10.74 16.49
N ALA A 42 -8.87 -9.69 15.89
CA ALA A 42 -7.86 -8.85 16.54
C ALA A 42 -8.44 -8.10 17.76
N ILE A 43 -9.64 -7.52 17.63
CA ILE A 43 -10.35 -6.86 18.73
C ILE A 43 -10.68 -7.86 19.86
N HIS A 44 -11.14 -9.06 19.53
CA HIS A 44 -11.36 -10.13 20.50
C HIS A 44 -10.07 -10.49 21.26
N LEU A 45 -8.93 -10.53 20.56
CA LEU A 45 -7.64 -10.81 21.19
C LEU A 45 -7.24 -9.68 22.15
N ILE A 46 -7.39 -8.43 21.74
CA ILE A 46 -7.15 -7.25 22.58
C ILE A 46 -8.07 -7.28 23.81
N TYR A 47 -9.35 -7.60 23.62
CA TYR A 47 -10.30 -7.76 24.72
C TYR A 47 -9.82 -8.83 25.71
N ALA A 48 -9.40 -10.01 25.25
CA ALA A 48 -8.90 -11.08 26.09
C ALA A 48 -7.66 -10.67 26.91
N PHE A 49 -6.73 -9.91 26.31
CA PHE A 49 -5.60 -9.34 27.03
C PHE A 49 -6.03 -8.37 28.13
N CYS A 50 -6.98 -7.49 27.84
CA CYS A 50 -7.51 -6.54 28.83
C CYS A 50 -8.22 -7.26 29.98
N ASP A 51 -8.98 -8.31 29.69
CA ASP A 51 -9.68 -9.12 30.69
C ASP A 51 -8.71 -9.87 31.60
N GLN A 52 -7.68 -10.50 31.02
CA GLN A 52 -6.62 -11.17 31.82
C GLN A 52 -5.84 -10.17 32.67
N ASN A 53 -5.67 -8.93 32.23
CA ASN A 53 -4.94 -7.86 32.93
C ASN A 53 -5.81 -7.10 33.96
N ARG A 54 -7.09 -7.40 34.05
CA ARG A 54 -8.09 -6.68 34.88
C ARG A 54 -7.65 -6.46 36.33
N ASN A 55 -6.94 -7.42 36.92
CA ASN A 55 -6.53 -7.42 38.31
C ASN A 55 -5.03 -7.11 38.49
N LEU A 56 -4.31 -6.77 37.43
CA LEU A 56 -2.90 -6.42 37.51
C LEU A 56 -2.72 -4.96 37.92
N LYS A 57 -1.62 -4.65 38.65
CA LYS A 57 -1.36 -3.30 39.16
C LYS A 57 -1.01 -2.28 38.05
N ILE A 58 -0.52 -2.74 36.92
CA ILE A 58 -0.07 -1.88 35.80
C ILE A 58 -1.02 -2.07 34.64
N PRO A 59 -1.82 -1.04 34.29
CA PRO A 59 -2.68 -1.08 33.13
C PRO A 59 -1.90 -1.22 31.82
N LEU A 60 -2.45 -1.98 30.88
CA LEU A 60 -1.92 -2.03 29.52
C LEU A 60 -2.23 -0.71 28.79
N ARG A 61 -1.28 -0.28 27.97
CA ARG A 61 -1.46 0.78 26.99
C ARG A 61 -1.50 0.18 25.59
N ILE A 62 -2.60 0.38 24.89
CA ILE A 62 -2.89 -0.25 23.60
C ILE A 62 -3.12 0.81 22.56
N GLY A 63 -2.34 0.80 21.48
CA GLY A 63 -2.50 1.70 20.35
C GLY A 63 -3.20 1.00 19.18
N CYS A 64 -4.28 1.60 18.68
CA CYS A 64 -5.06 1.14 17.54
C CYS A 64 -4.92 2.17 16.41
N PHE A 65 -4.34 1.78 15.27
CA PHE A 65 -3.93 2.70 14.22
C PHE A 65 -4.58 2.41 12.88
N ARG A 66 -4.78 3.47 12.11
CA ARG A 66 -4.94 3.45 10.65
C ARG A 66 -4.01 4.49 10.02
N ASN A 67 -3.93 4.50 8.68
CA ASN A 67 -3.08 5.46 7.98
C ASN A 67 -3.41 6.91 8.36
N THR A 68 -4.70 7.26 8.54
CA THR A 68 -5.13 8.59 8.98
C THR A 68 -5.95 8.54 10.27
N LEU A 69 -5.90 9.64 11.07
CA LEU A 69 -6.74 9.79 12.25
C LEU A 69 -8.24 9.73 11.90
N LYS A 70 -8.63 10.31 10.77
CA LYS A 70 -10.01 10.26 10.29
C LYS A 70 -10.49 8.83 10.13
N ASP A 71 -9.72 7.99 9.44
CA ASP A 71 -10.08 6.58 9.23
C ASP A 71 -10.03 5.76 10.52
N SER A 72 -9.09 6.07 11.40
CA SER A 72 -9.03 5.43 12.72
C SER A 72 -10.31 5.70 13.53
N ARG A 73 -10.80 6.94 13.53
CA ARG A 73 -12.02 7.35 14.22
C ARG A 73 -13.29 6.81 13.56
N GLU A 74 -13.43 6.99 12.24
CA GLU A 74 -14.69 6.73 11.52
C GLU A 74 -14.88 5.25 11.18
N LYS A 75 -13.80 4.47 11.08
CA LYS A 75 -13.83 3.05 10.70
C LYS A 75 -13.38 2.15 11.85
N LEU A 76 -12.11 2.21 12.26
CA LEU A 76 -11.56 1.28 13.23
C LEU A 76 -12.23 1.39 14.61
N TYR A 77 -12.41 2.61 15.13
CA TYR A 77 -13.11 2.83 16.38
C TYR A 77 -14.60 2.45 16.30
N TYR A 78 -15.23 2.65 15.15
CA TYR A 78 -16.60 2.18 14.91
C TYR A 78 -16.68 0.65 14.95
N ASP A 79 -15.78 -0.07 14.29
CA ASP A 79 -15.71 -1.53 14.32
C ASP A 79 -15.46 -2.05 15.74
N PHE A 80 -14.55 -1.39 16.48
CA PHE A 80 -14.30 -1.70 17.88
C PHE A 80 -15.57 -1.58 18.74
N LYS A 81 -16.29 -0.46 18.64
CA LYS A 81 -17.56 -0.29 19.37
C LYS A 81 -18.60 -1.34 18.96
N THR A 82 -18.69 -1.65 17.71
CA THR A 82 -19.61 -2.66 17.18
C THR A 82 -19.29 -4.04 17.76
N CYS A 83 -18.02 -4.43 17.75
CA CYS A 83 -17.58 -5.69 18.33
C CYS A 83 -17.91 -5.79 19.82
N LEU A 84 -17.65 -4.74 20.62
CA LEU A 84 -17.99 -4.72 22.05
C LEU A 84 -19.51 -4.77 22.30
N LYS A 85 -20.32 -4.14 21.45
CA LYS A 85 -21.78 -4.19 21.52
C LYS A 85 -22.32 -5.59 21.21
N GLU A 86 -21.76 -6.26 20.19
CA GLU A 86 -22.12 -7.64 19.86
C GLU A 86 -21.75 -8.62 20.99
N MET A 87 -20.65 -8.35 21.72
CA MET A 87 -20.28 -9.09 22.91
C MET A 87 -21.09 -8.70 24.17
N GLU A 88 -21.97 -7.69 24.10
CA GLU A 88 -22.74 -7.15 25.23
C GLU A 88 -21.87 -6.59 26.36
N VAL A 89 -20.69 -6.04 26.04
CA VAL A 89 -19.73 -5.50 27.01
C VAL A 89 -19.36 -4.03 26.78
N TYR A 90 -20.00 -3.37 25.82
CA TYR A 90 -19.76 -1.96 25.57
C TYR A 90 -20.33 -1.08 26.68
N ASP A 91 -19.50 -0.19 27.24
CA ASP A 91 -19.89 0.83 28.21
C ASP A 91 -19.56 2.23 27.67
N SER A 92 -20.59 3.07 27.49
CA SER A 92 -20.41 4.44 26.98
C SER A 92 -19.65 5.35 27.97
N ASN A 93 -19.65 5.05 29.28
CA ASN A 93 -18.90 5.81 30.28
C ASN A 93 -17.39 5.59 30.19
N SER A 94 -16.97 4.54 29.49
CA SER A 94 -15.57 4.20 29.24
C SER A 94 -15.01 4.85 27.96
N ALA A 95 -15.84 5.57 27.19
CA ALA A 95 -15.48 6.22 25.93
C ALA A 95 -15.15 7.70 26.13
N TYR A 96 -14.01 8.16 25.61
CA TYR A 96 -13.54 9.54 25.75
C TYR A 96 -13.05 10.07 24.40
N LYS A 97 -13.12 11.38 24.20
CA LYS A 97 -12.61 12.12 23.04
C LYS A 97 -13.04 11.57 21.66
N GLU A 98 -14.25 10.99 21.58
CA GLU A 98 -14.74 10.28 20.39
C GLU A 98 -14.69 11.11 19.09
N ASN A 99 -14.87 12.45 19.19
CA ASN A 99 -14.86 13.37 18.04
C ASN A 99 -13.47 13.91 17.69
N GLN A 100 -12.43 13.53 18.44
CA GLN A 100 -11.04 13.94 18.24
C GLN A 100 -10.17 12.71 17.98
N SER A 101 -9.34 12.35 18.97
CA SER A 101 -8.58 11.10 19.01
C SER A 101 -9.23 10.15 20.01
N PRO A 102 -10.09 9.21 19.60
CA PRO A 102 -10.87 8.39 20.52
C PRO A 102 -9.99 7.60 21.48
N GLU A 103 -10.44 7.55 22.74
CA GLU A 103 -9.86 6.74 23.79
C GLU A 103 -10.95 5.87 24.43
N TYR A 104 -10.60 4.65 24.83
CA TYR A 104 -11.53 3.77 25.51
C TYR A 104 -10.82 3.05 26.68
N PHE A 105 -11.49 2.97 27.82
CA PHE A 105 -10.96 2.25 28.99
C PHE A 105 -11.67 0.92 29.17
N LEU A 106 -10.94 -0.18 28.95
CA LEU A 106 -11.46 -1.53 29.07
C LEU A 106 -10.81 -2.24 30.26
N PHE A 107 -11.59 -2.48 31.32
CA PHE A 107 -11.11 -3.07 32.57
C PHE A 107 -9.88 -2.34 33.17
N GLY A 108 -9.89 -1.02 33.10
CA GLY A 108 -8.78 -0.18 33.54
C GLY A 108 -7.61 -0.03 32.54
N ASN A 109 -7.58 -0.83 31.47
CA ASN A 109 -6.56 -0.72 30.41
C ASN A 109 -6.96 0.37 29.41
N LYS A 110 -5.98 1.14 28.89
CA LYS A 110 -6.21 2.26 27.99
C LYS A 110 -6.00 1.87 26.54
N LEU A 111 -7.03 2.06 25.72
CA LEU A 111 -6.95 1.96 24.26
C LEU A 111 -6.99 3.36 23.66
N GLU A 112 -6.08 3.63 22.72
CA GLU A 112 -5.95 4.90 21.99
C GLU A 112 -6.10 4.65 20.50
N PHE A 113 -7.03 5.38 19.83
CA PHE A 113 -7.25 5.29 18.39
C PHE A 113 -6.60 6.49 17.70
N ARG A 114 -5.57 6.24 16.89
CA ARG A 114 -4.67 7.22 16.32
C ARG A 114 -4.51 7.06 14.81
N GLY A 115 -4.09 8.14 14.15
CA GLY A 115 -3.57 8.10 12.78
C GLY A 115 -2.05 7.92 12.77
N LEU A 116 -1.52 7.30 11.73
CA LEU A 116 -0.09 7.28 11.46
C LEU A 116 0.40 8.57 10.76
N ASP A 117 -0.52 9.48 10.46
CA ASP A 117 -0.30 10.85 10.02
C ASP A 117 -0.02 11.82 11.19
N GLU A 118 -0.19 11.36 12.44
CA GLU A 118 0.18 12.09 13.65
C GLU A 118 1.60 11.71 14.12
N ASP A 119 2.23 12.56 14.93
CA ASP A 119 3.50 12.23 15.58
C ASP A 119 3.26 11.17 16.68
N THR A 120 3.52 9.92 16.34
CA THR A 120 3.36 8.76 17.22
C THR A 120 4.68 8.26 17.82
N GLU A 121 5.81 8.89 17.45
CA GLU A 121 7.15 8.36 17.77
C GLU A 121 7.49 8.40 19.26
N GLN A 122 6.84 9.24 20.04
CA GLN A 122 7.19 9.44 21.46
C GLN A 122 6.46 8.50 22.43
N VAL A 123 5.53 7.69 21.93
CA VAL A 123 4.62 6.90 22.79
C VAL A 123 4.97 5.41 22.76
N GLY A 124 5.19 4.83 23.95
CA GLY A 124 5.33 3.38 24.12
C GLY A 124 3.97 2.68 24.33
N TYR A 125 3.80 1.51 23.72
CA TYR A 125 2.62 0.66 23.86
C TYR A 125 3.00 -0.76 24.25
N ASP A 126 2.12 -1.42 25.02
CA ASP A 126 2.22 -2.87 25.25
C ASP A 126 1.74 -3.66 24.04
N ILE A 127 0.65 -3.20 23.42
CA ILE A 127 0.04 -3.81 22.25
C ILE A 127 -0.21 -2.74 21.20
N VAL A 128 0.09 -3.04 19.95
CA VAL A 128 -0.21 -2.20 18.78
C VAL A 128 -1.05 -2.97 17.79
N PHE A 129 -2.14 -2.38 17.34
CA PHE A 129 -2.96 -2.88 16.24
C PHE A 129 -2.99 -1.88 15.10
N VAL A 130 -2.55 -2.29 13.92
CA VAL A 130 -2.58 -1.50 12.69
C VAL A 130 -3.57 -2.15 11.72
N ASN A 131 -4.71 -1.51 11.55
CA ASN A 131 -5.77 -1.97 10.67
C ASN A 131 -5.57 -1.42 9.26
N GLU A 132 -5.83 -2.26 8.23
CA GLU A 132 -5.60 -1.97 6.81
C GLU A 132 -4.16 -1.52 6.51
N ALA A 133 -3.19 -2.32 6.97
CA ALA A 133 -1.77 -2.01 6.93
C ALA A 133 -1.20 -1.73 5.53
N LEU A 134 -1.85 -2.20 4.44
CA LEU A 134 -1.47 -1.87 3.07
C LEU A 134 -1.79 -0.42 2.66
N GLU A 135 -2.49 0.35 3.49
CA GLU A 135 -2.67 1.79 3.29
C GLU A 135 -1.45 2.59 3.77
N VAL A 136 -0.53 1.95 4.50
CA VAL A 136 0.71 2.56 4.99
C VAL A 136 1.80 2.35 3.94
N ASP A 137 2.10 3.37 3.19
CA ASP A 137 2.95 3.37 2.01
C ASP A 137 4.44 3.08 2.30
N ILE A 138 4.96 3.51 3.46
CA ILE A 138 6.36 3.34 3.85
C ILE A 138 6.53 2.71 5.24
N GLU A 139 7.56 1.86 5.39
CA GLU A 139 7.84 1.15 6.65
C GLU A 139 8.23 2.11 7.79
N GLU A 140 8.82 3.25 7.47
CA GLU A 140 9.30 4.26 8.42
C GLU A 140 8.18 4.74 9.36
N LYS A 141 6.94 4.86 8.87
CA LYS A 141 5.78 5.23 9.69
C LYS A 141 5.49 4.24 10.83
N ILE A 142 5.93 3.00 10.69
CA ILE A 142 5.74 1.93 11.67
C ILE A 142 6.99 1.69 12.52
N SER A 143 8.16 2.11 12.05
CA SER A 143 9.45 1.80 12.69
C SER A 143 9.53 2.28 14.14
N GLY A 144 9.06 3.49 14.43
CA GLY A 144 8.99 4.03 15.79
C GLY A 144 8.08 3.21 16.70
N LEU A 145 6.89 2.85 16.24
CA LEU A 145 5.96 1.98 16.97
C LEU A 145 6.56 0.58 17.18
N LYS A 146 7.21 0.02 16.15
CA LYS A 146 7.86 -1.30 16.21
C LYS A 146 8.96 -1.33 17.27
N MET A 147 9.76 -0.27 17.42
CA MET A 147 10.79 -0.19 18.45
C MET A 147 10.22 -0.08 19.88
N ARG A 148 9.11 0.64 20.04
CA ARG A 148 8.54 0.96 21.37
C ARG A 148 7.38 0.06 21.80
N CYS A 149 6.92 -0.85 20.95
CA CYS A 149 5.94 -1.87 21.34
C CYS A 149 6.64 -3.01 22.08
N THR A 150 6.12 -3.37 23.27
CA THR A 150 6.81 -4.31 24.17
C THR A 150 6.34 -5.75 24.03
N ARG A 151 5.07 -6.03 23.67
CA ARG A 151 4.51 -7.39 23.75
C ARG A 151 4.02 -7.93 22.43
N LEU A 152 3.10 -7.21 21.76
CA LEU A 152 2.36 -7.74 20.62
C LEU A 152 2.07 -6.66 19.59
N MET A 153 2.32 -6.95 18.31
CA MET A 153 1.80 -6.17 17.22
C MET A 153 0.87 -7.02 16.35
N ILE A 154 -0.23 -6.44 15.92
CA ILE A 154 -1.19 -7.06 15.03
C ILE A 154 -1.36 -6.14 13.83
N PHE A 155 -1.25 -6.70 12.63
CA PHE A 155 -1.53 -6.04 11.38
C PHE A 155 -2.61 -6.82 10.66
N ASP A 156 -3.57 -6.14 10.05
CA ASP A 156 -4.53 -6.79 9.17
C ASP A 156 -4.70 -6.01 7.86
N TRP A 157 -5.04 -6.73 6.79
CA TRP A 157 -5.32 -6.13 5.48
C TRP A 157 -6.02 -7.09 4.52
N ASN A 158 -6.63 -6.52 3.47
CA ASN A 158 -7.00 -7.25 2.28
C ASN A 158 -5.85 -7.17 1.26
N PRO A 159 -5.44 -8.28 0.61
CA PRO A 159 -4.22 -8.37 -0.21
C PRO A 159 -4.40 -7.75 -1.61
N LYS A 160 -4.73 -6.46 -1.65
CA LYS A 160 -5.03 -5.70 -2.87
C LYS A 160 -3.80 -5.30 -3.70
N TYR A 161 -2.59 -5.64 -3.23
CA TYR A 161 -1.33 -5.40 -3.92
C TYR A 161 -0.48 -6.66 -3.94
N THR A 162 0.42 -6.78 -4.93
CA THR A 162 1.41 -7.86 -5.01
C THR A 162 2.76 -7.47 -4.45
N GLN A 163 3.04 -6.17 -4.33
CA GLN A 163 4.25 -5.61 -3.74
C GLN A 163 3.89 -4.60 -2.65
N HIS A 164 4.51 -4.74 -1.49
CA HIS A 164 4.41 -3.81 -0.36
C HIS A 164 5.55 -4.09 0.62
N TRP A 165 6.03 -3.07 1.36
CA TRP A 165 7.13 -3.23 2.32
C TRP A 165 6.86 -4.31 3.38
N ILE A 166 5.61 -4.46 3.83
CA ILE A 166 5.22 -5.44 4.86
C ILE A 166 5.47 -6.89 4.42
N PHE A 167 5.44 -7.17 3.11
CA PHE A 167 5.69 -8.50 2.57
C PHE A 167 7.15 -8.93 2.71
N ASN A 168 8.09 -7.97 2.87
CA ASN A 168 9.50 -8.25 3.17
C ASN A 168 9.70 -8.83 4.59
N TRP A 169 8.67 -8.77 5.42
CA TRP A 169 8.70 -9.37 6.76
C TRP A 169 8.36 -10.86 6.77
N GLU A 170 7.82 -11.39 5.68
CA GLU A 170 7.44 -12.81 5.59
C GLU A 170 8.68 -13.71 5.77
N GLY A 171 8.60 -14.67 6.69
CA GLY A 171 9.70 -15.56 7.05
C GLY A 171 10.68 -15.02 8.11
N GLN A 172 10.53 -13.78 8.57
CA GLN A 172 11.36 -13.27 9.68
C GLN A 172 10.95 -13.88 11.02
N LYS A 173 11.92 -14.01 11.93
CA LYS A 173 11.68 -14.57 13.28
C LYS A 173 10.67 -13.73 14.06
N ASN A 174 9.74 -14.39 14.74
CA ASN A 174 8.66 -13.80 15.53
C ASN A 174 7.62 -12.98 14.71
N ILE A 175 7.63 -13.07 13.40
CA ILE A 175 6.63 -12.48 12.52
C ILE A 175 5.85 -13.61 11.85
N LEU A 176 4.53 -13.61 12.05
CA LEU A 176 3.64 -14.71 11.68
C LEU A 176 2.59 -14.21 10.69
N PHE A 177 2.68 -14.69 9.47
CA PHE A 177 1.69 -14.41 8.43
C PHE A 177 0.57 -15.44 8.48
N THR A 178 -0.67 -14.96 8.45
CA THR A 178 -1.87 -15.79 8.36
C THR A 178 -2.66 -15.43 7.12
N LYS A 179 -3.36 -16.42 6.55
CA LYS A 179 -4.28 -16.21 5.42
C LYS A 179 -5.68 -16.67 5.81
N THR A 180 -6.64 -15.78 5.66
CA THR A 180 -8.06 -16.07 5.94
C THR A 180 -8.95 -15.68 4.78
N THR A 181 -10.09 -16.36 4.64
CA THR A 181 -11.11 -16.04 3.66
C THR A 181 -12.46 -15.83 4.36
N TYR A 182 -13.45 -15.33 3.63
CA TYR A 182 -14.81 -15.20 4.16
C TYR A 182 -15.34 -16.53 4.73
N LYS A 183 -14.85 -17.69 4.26
CA LYS A 183 -15.23 -19.04 4.76
C LYS A 183 -14.75 -19.31 6.19
N ASN A 184 -13.78 -18.54 6.70
CA ASN A 184 -13.33 -18.63 8.07
C ASN A 184 -14.25 -17.87 9.06
N ASN A 185 -15.19 -17.06 8.56
CA ASN A 185 -16.13 -16.31 9.37
C ASN A 185 -17.46 -17.07 9.52
N LYS A 186 -17.63 -17.74 10.63
CA LYS A 186 -18.85 -18.52 10.94
C LYS A 186 -20.10 -17.68 11.18
N HIS A 187 -19.95 -16.36 11.37
CA HIS A 187 -21.07 -15.43 11.63
C HIS A 187 -21.57 -14.74 10.37
N LEU A 188 -20.97 -15.05 9.20
CA LEU A 188 -21.30 -14.36 7.97
C LEU A 188 -22.68 -14.79 7.44
N LYS A 189 -23.52 -13.81 7.11
CA LYS A 189 -24.85 -14.06 6.55
C LYS A 189 -24.74 -14.63 5.14
N GLN A 190 -25.62 -15.56 4.78
CA GLN A 190 -25.64 -16.19 3.45
C GLN A 190 -25.75 -15.17 2.31
N SER A 191 -26.48 -14.06 2.49
CA SER A 191 -26.59 -13.00 1.48
C SER A 191 -25.25 -12.33 1.17
N VAL A 192 -24.38 -12.18 2.19
CA VAL A 192 -23.03 -11.62 2.00
C VAL A 192 -22.11 -12.63 1.33
N ILE A 193 -22.24 -13.92 1.68
CA ILE A 193 -21.51 -15.02 1.01
C ILE A 193 -21.86 -15.03 -0.47
N SER A 194 -23.17 -15.05 -0.80
CA SER A 194 -23.63 -15.03 -2.19
C SER A 194 -23.15 -13.81 -2.97
N GLU A 195 -23.09 -12.63 -2.34
CA GLU A 195 -22.54 -11.41 -2.99
C GLU A 195 -21.05 -11.56 -3.31
N ILE A 196 -20.26 -12.12 -2.39
CA ILE A 196 -18.83 -12.39 -2.64
C ILE A 196 -18.67 -13.43 -3.75
N GLU A 197 -19.43 -14.52 -3.70
CA GLU A 197 -19.34 -15.63 -4.65
C GLU A 197 -19.84 -15.24 -6.04
N SER A 198 -20.77 -14.29 -6.15
CA SER A 198 -21.22 -13.73 -7.44
C SER A 198 -20.09 -13.05 -8.23
N LYS A 199 -19.00 -12.67 -7.59
CA LYS A 199 -17.81 -12.07 -8.25
C LYS A 199 -16.87 -13.13 -8.84
N SER A 200 -17.05 -14.42 -8.52
CA SER A 200 -16.19 -15.47 -9.05
C SER A 200 -16.34 -15.64 -10.56
N PRO A 201 -15.24 -15.55 -11.35
CA PRO A 201 -15.27 -15.95 -12.75
C PRO A 201 -15.18 -17.46 -12.92
N TRP A 202 -14.89 -18.21 -11.85
CA TRP A 202 -14.69 -19.65 -11.85
C TRP A 202 -15.73 -20.39 -11.02
N ASN A 203 -15.97 -21.64 -11.40
CA ASN A 203 -16.75 -22.54 -10.58
C ASN A 203 -16.12 -22.69 -9.19
N LEU A 204 -16.92 -22.55 -8.14
CA LEU A 204 -16.45 -22.50 -6.75
C LEU A 204 -15.84 -23.83 -6.27
N ASP A 205 -16.20 -24.94 -6.89
CA ASP A 205 -15.64 -26.27 -6.59
C ASP A 205 -14.20 -26.41 -7.11
N ASP A 206 -13.85 -25.66 -8.14
CA ASP A 206 -12.56 -25.71 -8.80
C ASP A 206 -11.50 -24.78 -8.21
N LEU A 207 -11.81 -24.03 -7.16
CA LEU A 207 -10.89 -22.99 -6.61
C LEU A 207 -9.55 -23.55 -6.09
N LYS A 208 -9.48 -24.85 -5.81
CA LYS A 208 -8.24 -25.54 -5.42
C LYS A 208 -7.33 -25.91 -6.61
N LEU A 209 -7.86 -25.85 -7.81
CA LEU A 209 -7.13 -26.14 -9.05
C LEU A 209 -6.31 -24.92 -9.50
N THR A 210 -5.38 -25.12 -10.41
CA THR A 210 -4.67 -24.02 -11.06
C THR A 210 -5.64 -23.18 -11.90
N LYS A 211 -5.35 -21.90 -12.14
CA LYS A 211 -6.22 -21.01 -12.92
C LYS A 211 -6.61 -21.58 -14.28
N LYS A 212 -5.69 -22.30 -14.95
CA LYS A 212 -5.90 -22.89 -16.27
C LYS A 212 -6.87 -24.08 -16.27
N GLU A 213 -7.00 -24.75 -15.12
CA GLU A 213 -7.84 -25.94 -14.96
C GLU A 213 -9.25 -25.61 -14.42
N ARG A 214 -9.46 -24.36 -13.95
CA ARG A 214 -10.75 -23.93 -13.41
C ARG A 214 -11.77 -23.74 -14.51
N ARG A 215 -12.93 -24.39 -14.37
CA ARG A 215 -14.08 -24.16 -15.24
C ARG A 215 -14.66 -22.78 -15.01
N PRO A 216 -15.17 -22.09 -16.05
CA PRO A 216 -15.84 -20.81 -15.90
C PRO A 216 -17.15 -20.95 -15.08
N HIS A 217 -17.50 -19.89 -14.33
CA HIS A 217 -18.80 -19.77 -13.69
C HIS A 217 -19.78 -19.10 -14.65
N GLU A 218 -20.48 -19.91 -15.46
CA GLU A 218 -21.30 -19.43 -16.59
C GLU A 218 -22.34 -18.38 -16.17
N GLU A 219 -23.04 -18.60 -15.05
CA GLU A 219 -24.07 -17.68 -14.56
C GLU A 219 -23.48 -16.30 -14.18
N ASN A 220 -22.37 -16.26 -13.45
CA ASN A 220 -21.74 -15.01 -13.06
C ASN A 220 -21.21 -14.23 -14.28
N ILE A 221 -20.70 -14.94 -15.28
CA ILE A 221 -20.23 -14.36 -16.53
C ILE A 221 -21.40 -13.80 -17.34
N LEU A 222 -22.48 -14.56 -17.48
CA LEU A 222 -23.69 -14.14 -18.18
C LEU A 222 -24.32 -12.90 -17.53
N ASN A 223 -24.42 -12.90 -16.20
CA ASN A 223 -24.96 -11.80 -15.42
C ASN A 223 -23.99 -10.58 -15.32
N LYS A 224 -22.79 -10.69 -15.87
CA LYS A 224 -21.72 -9.64 -15.82
C LYS A 224 -21.35 -9.25 -14.39
N THR A 225 -21.49 -10.17 -13.44
CA THR A 225 -21.08 -9.96 -12.04
C THR A 225 -19.65 -10.42 -11.77
N ALA A 226 -19.12 -11.35 -12.59
CA ALA A 226 -17.79 -11.89 -12.48
C ALA A 226 -16.72 -10.79 -12.56
N ASN A 227 -15.77 -10.81 -11.61
CA ASN A 227 -14.62 -9.91 -11.55
C ASN A 227 -13.45 -10.67 -10.93
N GLU A 228 -12.50 -11.10 -11.74
CA GLU A 228 -11.38 -11.94 -11.34
C GLU A 228 -10.55 -11.31 -10.21
N TRP A 229 -10.06 -10.10 -10.42
CA TRP A 229 -9.27 -9.40 -9.40
C TRP A 229 -10.04 -9.23 -8.08
N TYR A 230 -11.30 -8.80 -8.16
CA TYR A 230 -12.12 -8.61 -6.97
C TYR A 230 -12.29 -9.93 -6.20
N PHE A 231 -12.57 -11.03 -6.91
CA PHE A 231 -12.75 -12.32 -6.28
C PHE A 231 -11.44 -12.91 -5.73
N GLU A 232 -10.31 -12.73 -6.43
CA GLU A 232 -9.00 -13.12 -5.91
C GLU A 232 -8.67 -12.41 -4.61
N VAL A 233 -8.81 -11.09 -4.57
CA VAL A 233 -8.47 -10.26 -3.40
C VAL A 233 -9.51 -10.40 -2.28
N TYR A 234 -10.77 -10.13 -2.59
CA TYR A 234 -11.83 -10.01 -1.58
C TYR A 234 -12.62 -11.29 -1.33
N GLY A 235 -12.51 -12.28 -2.21
CA GLY A 235 -13.08 -13.61 -2.03
C GLY A 235 -12.03 -14.61 -1.54
N MET A 236 -10.96 -14.80 -2.30
CA MET A 236 -9.94 -15.82 -2.00
C MET A 236 -8.84 -15.35 -1.03
N GLY A 237 -8.70 -14.04 -0.79
CA GLY A 237 -7.63 -13.49 0.04
C GLY A 237 -6.24 -13.66 -0.59
N LEU A 238 -6.15 -13.58 -1.90
CA LEU A 238 -4.91 -13.71 -2.66
C LEU A 238 -4.37 -12.34 -3.05
N ARG A 239 -3.04 -12.21 -3.04
CA ARG A 239 -2.37 -11.06 -3.63
C ARG A 239 -2.53 -11.13 -5.13
N ALA A 240 -3.15 -10.12 -5.71
CA ALA A 240 -3.42 -10.07 -7.14
C ALA A 240 -3.18 -8.67 -7.69
N ASN A 241 -2.59 -8.61 -8.88
CA ASN A 241 -2.43 -7.36 -9.60
C ASN A 241 -3.79 -6.84 -10.06
N ARG A 242 -3.97 -5.53 -10.04
CA ARG A 242 -5.19 -4.91 -10.57
C ARG A 242 -5.26 -5.09 -12.09
N ASP A 243 -6.45 -5.45 -12.58
CA ASP A 243 -6.73 -5.31 -14.00
C ASP A 243 -6.69 -3.83 -14.42
N GLY A 244 -6.27 -3.58 -15.66
CA GLY A 244 -6.24 -2.24 -16.21
C GLY A 244 -5.01 -1.45 -15.81
N LEU A 245 -3.85 -2.11 -15.75
CA LEU A 245 -2.56 -1.43 -15.60
C LEU A 245 -2.40 -0.35 -16.67
N VAL A 246 -1.83 0.79 -16.25
CA VAL A 246 -1.54 1.91 -17.15
C VAL A 246 -0.43 1.54 -18.13
N PHE A 247 0.57 0.77 -17.67
CA PHE A 247 1.68 0.28 -18.46
C PHE A 247 1.81 -1.25 -18.34
N PRO A 248 0.96 -2.03 -19.04
CA PRO A 248 0.96 -3.48 -18.91
C PRO A 248 2.18 -4.14 -19.61
N ASP A 249 2.64 -3.54 -20.70
CA ASP A 249 3.67 -4.10 -21.57
C ASP A 249 5.04 -3.47 -21.30
N VAL A 250 5.72 -3.92 -20.24
CA VAL A 250 7.06 -3.48 -19.89
C VAL A 250 8.06 -4.65 -19.95
N THR A 251 9.29 -4.35 -20.28
CA THR A 251 10.41 -5.32 -20.24
C THR A 251 11.36 -4.97 -19.10
N TRP A 252 11.55 -5.88 -18.17
CA TRP A 252 12.54 -5.72 -17.11
C TRP A 252 13.94 -6.02 -17.63
N ILE A 253 14.89 -5.10 -17.43
CA ILE A 253 16.30 -5.27 -17.77
C ILE A 253 17.14 -5.22 -16.50
N TYR A 254 18.30 -5.91 -16.52
CA TYR A 254 19.23 -6.00 -15.39
C TYR A 254 20.56 -5.32 -15.69
N GLU A 255 20.74 -4.86 -16.93
CA GLU A 255 21.90 -4.09 -17.38
C GLU A 255 21.40 -2.89 -18.18
N TRP A 256 21.99 -1.71 -17.92
CA TRP A 256 21.67 -0.51 -18.68
C TRP A 256 22.18 -0.60 -20.11
N PRO A 257 21.43 -0.16 -21.13
CA PRO A 257 21.85 -0.23 -22.53
C PRO A 257 23.14 0.57 -22.76
N LYS A 258 24.02 0.03 -23.58
CA LYS A 258 25.28 0.71 -23.98
C LYS A 258 25.06 1.78 -25.05
N GLU A 259 23.96 1.70 -25.81
CA GLU A 259 23.66 2.55 -26.94
C GLU A 259 22.24 3.09 -26.83
N TYR A 260 22.13 4.40 -26.83
CA TYR A 260 20.89 5.18 -26.95
C TYR A 260 21.22 6.52 -27.61
N ASP A 261 20.20 7.21 -28.14
CA ASP A 261 20.40 8.45 -28.88
C ASP A 261 20.30 9.69 -28.00
N TYR A 262 19.46 9.63 -26.95
CA TYR A 262 19.20 10.75 -26.04
C TYR A 262 19.02 10.25 -24.62
N GLU A 263 19.44 11.09 -23.65
CA GLU A 263 19.22 10.81 -22.24
C GLU A 263 18.92 12.09 -21.44
N TYR A 264 18.09 11.94 -20.42
CA TYR A 264 17.61 13.01 -19.54
C TYR A 264 17.31 12.45 -18.17
N TYR A 265 17.04 13.36 -17.24
CA TYR A 265 16.56 12.97 -15.90
C TYR A 265 15.19 13.57 -15.64
N GLY A 266 14.32 12.79 -15.01
CA GLY A 266 13.02 13.22 -14.52
C GLY A 266 13.03 13.29 -13.00
N LEU A 267 12.37 14.30 -12.43
CA LEU A 267 12.26 14.48 -11.00
C LEU A 267 10.82 14.78 -10.62
N ASP A 268 10.24 13.88 -9.82
CA ASP A 268 9.01 14.10 -9.11
C ASP A 268 9.34 14.37 -7.64
N PHE A 269 8.89 15.53 -7.11
CA PHE A 269 9.23 15.94 -5.75
C PHE A 269 8.27 15.31 -4.74
N GLY A 270 8.79 14.50 -3.84
CA GLY A 270 8.09 14.09 -2.64
C GLY A 270 8.45 14.98 -1.45
N PHE A 271 7.55 15.06 -0.50
CA PHE A 271 7.75 15.80 0.74
C PHE A 271 7.84 14.85 1.94
N THR A 272 7.10 15.11 2.99
CA THR A 272 7.23 14.46 4.28
C THR A 272 6.94 12.97 4.26
N GLN A 273 6.04 12.53 3.38
CA GLN A 273 5.52 11.16 3.34
C GLN A 273 5.66 10.54 1.95
N ASP A 274 5.54 11.35 0.90
CA ASP A 274 5.65 10.88 -0.48
C ASP A 274 7.13 10.84 -0.91
N PRO A 275 7.56 9.79 -1.62
CA PRO A 275 8.93 9.71 -2.08
C PRO A 275 9.20 10.71 -3.20
N SER A 276 10.38 11.35 -3.17
CA SER A 276 10.94 11.95 -4.36
C SER A 276 11.42 10.84 -5.30
N ALA A 277 10.95 10.86 -6.55
CA ALA A 277 11.41 9.93 -7.58
C ALA A 277 12.34 10.63 -8.56
N PHE A 278 13.58 10.17 -8.63
CA PHE A 278 14.58 10.62 -9.60
C PHE A 278 14.90 9.51 -10.58
N THR A 279 14.53 9.72 -11.85
CA THR A 279 14.60 8.67 -12.87
C THR A 279 15.49 9.08 -14.03
N HIS A 280 16.47 8.24 -14.38
CA HIS A 280 17.22 8.33 -15.61
C HIS A 280 16.37 7.79 -16.77
N VAL A 281 16.22 8.56 -17.81
CA VAL A 281 15.38 8.27 -18.97
C VAL A 281 16.20 8.37 -20.25
N ALA A 282 16.29 7.27 -21.00
CA ALA A 282 17.00 7.27 -22.28
C ALA A 282 16.08 6.80 -23.41
N PHE A 283 16.34 7.30 -24.62
CA PHE A 283 15.57 6.99 -25.82
C PHE A 283 16.48 6.42 -26.89
N LYS A 284 16.00 5.36 -27.57
CA LYS A 284 16.62 4.84 -28.81
C LYS A 284 15.62 4.93 -29.96
N VAL A 285 15.99 5.67 -30.98
CA VAL A 285 15.18 5.86 -32.20
C VAL A 285 15.43 4.71 -33.15
N ASN A 286 14.40 3.93 -33.46
CA ASN A 286 14.47 2.83 -34.40
C ASN A 286 13.78 3.24 -35.73
N LYS A 287 14.41 2.96 -36.85
CA LYS A 287 13.88 3.35 -38.21
C LYS A 287 12.72 2.47 -38.69
N GLU A 288 12.72 1.19 -38.27
CA GLU A 288 11.82 0.18 -38.83
C GLU A 288 10.89 -0.47 -37.84
N ARG A 289 10.95 -0.06 -36.55
CA ARG A 289 10.15 -0.60 -35.46
C ARG A 289 9.81 0.46 -34.43
N LYS A 290 8.95 0.11 -33.47
CA LYS A 290 8.61 0.95 -32.32
C LYS A 290 9.91 1.39 -31.60
N HIS A 291 10.03 2.66 -31.26
CA HIS A 291 11.18 3.22 -30.53
C HIS A 291 11.27 2.63 -29.13
N ASP A 292 12.47 2.63 -28.54
CA ASP A 292 12.69 2.11 -27.21
C ASP A 292 12.81 3.25 -26.19
N LEU A 293 12.17 3.09 -25.04
CA LEU A 293 12.23 3.97 -23.87
C LEU A 293 12.83 3.18 -22.71
N TYR A 294 13.96 3.65 -22.20
CA TYR A 294 14.66 3.02 -21.08
C TYR A 294 14.50 3.88 -19.83
N LEU A 295 14.11 3.26 -18.73
CA LEU A 295 13.85 3.91 -17.44
C LEU A 295 14.68 3.26 -16.35
N TRP A 296 15.36 4.10 -15.55
CA TRP A 296 16.11 3.65 -14.39
C TRP A 296 15.82 4.54 -13.18
N LEU A 297 15.07 4.04 -12.23
CA LEU A 297 14.80 4.71 -10.96
C LEU A 297 16.09 4.76 -10.14
N LYS A 298 16.61 5.95 -9.86
CA LYS A 298 17.87 6.18 -9.15
C LYS A 298 17.67 6.55 -7.68
N ILE A 299 16.58 7.30 -7.38
CA ILE A 299 16.20 7.71 -6.02
C ILE A 299 14.70 7.50 -5.87
N TYR A 300 14.31 6.92 -4.74
CA TYR A 300 12.90 6.74 -4.37
C TYR A 300 12.77 6.79 -2.85
N GLU A 301 12.72 8.00 -2.30
CA GLU A 301 12.62 8.24 -0.87
C GLU A 301 12.13 9.66 -0.56
N PRO A 302 11.46 9.90 0.57
CA PRO A 302 11.05 11.24 0.98
C PRO A 302 12.26 12.16 1.12
N THR A 303 12.18 13.36 0.53
CA THR A 303 13.28 14.33 0.62
C THR A 303 12.70 15.74 0.71
N LYS A 304 12.79 16.34 1.88
CA LYS A 304 12.23 17.68 2.19
C LYS A 304 13.13 18.84 1.80
N ASP A 305 14.42 18.58 1.66
CA ASP A 305 15.47 19.60 1.54
C ASP A 305 16.18 19.47 0.20
N SER A 306 16.36 20.61 -0.48
CA SER A 306 17.02 20.68 -1.79
C SER A 306 18.50 20.33 -1.73
N ASP A 307 19.19 20.62 -0.61
CA ASP A 307 20.61 20.31 -0.46
C ASP A 307 20.84 18.82 -0.32
N ILE A 308 19.98 18.17 0.49
CA ILE A 308 19.99 16.70 0.66
C ILE A 308 19.67 16.02 -0.66
N LEU A 309 18.63 16.48 -1.36
CA LEU A 309 18.23 15.90 -2.64
C LEU A 309 19.35 16.02 -3.68
N VAL A 310 19.95 17.19 -3.82
CA VAL A 310 21.07 17.43 -4.74
C VAL A 310 22.25 16.52 -4.41
N SER A 311 22.64 16.41 -3.14
CA SER A 311 23.74 15.54 -2.72
C SER A 311 23.48 14.07 -3.09
N LYS A 312 22.24 13.60 -2.95
CA LYS A 312 21.85 12.24 -3.36
C LYS A 312 21.86 12.08 -4.89
N MET A 313 21.39 13.07 -5.64
CA MET A 313 21.43 13.06 -7.10
C MET A 313 22.89 13.02 -7.62
N GLU A 314 23.79 13.80 -7.03
CA GLU A 314 25.23 13.78 -7.38
C GLU A 314 25.89 12.43 -7.05
N LEU A 315 25.46 11.77 -5.97
CA LEU A 315 25.98 10.46 -5.59
C LEU A 315 25.64 9.39 -6.64
N VAL A 316 24.41 9.44 -7.18
CA VAL A 316 23.95 8.45 -8.18
C VAL A 316 24.29 8.85 -9.61
N GLU A 317 24.60 10.13 -9.87
CA GLU A 317 25.05 10.67 -11.15
C GLU A 317 26.08 11.81 -10.94
N PRO A 318 27.39 11.48 -10.85
CA PRO A 318 28.43 12.49 -10.61
C PRO A 318 28.57 13.57 -11.71
N LYS A 319 28.07 13.30 -12.92
CA LYS A 319 28.09 14.24 -14.05
C LYS A 319 26.74 14.91 -14.26
N LEU A 320 25.90 14.97 -13.25
CA LEU A 320 24.50 15.44 -13.37
C LEU A 320 24.37 16.86 -13.97
N LYS A 321 25.38 17.69 -13.78
CA LYS A 321 25.40 19.06 -14.35
C LYS A 321 25.47 19.10 -15.89
N ASP A 322 25.91 18.00 -16.50
CA ASP A 322 25.97 17.85 -17.96
C ASP A 322 24.61 17.47 -18.56
N PHE A 323 23.65 17.08 -17.73
CA PHE A 323 22.35 16.60 -18.15
C PHE A 323 21.22 17.59 -17.86
N ILE A 324 20.13 17.44 -18.62
CA ILE A 324 18.91 18.19 -18.39
C ILE A 324 17.99 17.39 -17.46
N ILE A 325 17.43 18.07 -16.45
CA ILE A 325 16.46 17.54 -15.50
C ILE A 325 15.10 18.19 -15.79
N TYR A 326 14.06 17.37 -15.98
CA TYR A 326 12.68 17.85 -16.06
C TYR A 326 11.96 17.52 -14.76
N ALA A 327 11.40 18.54 -14.11
CA ALA A 327 10.84 18.42 -12.77
C ALA A 327 9.38 18.89 -12.68
N ASP A 328 8.69 18.39 -11.66
CA ASP A 328 7.34 18.81 -11.33
C ASP A 328 7.26 20.33 -11.08
N SER A 329 6.40 21.02 -11.83
CA SER A 329 6.14 22.45 -11.68
C SER A 329 5.44 22.83 -10.36
N ALA A 330 4.91 21.87 -9.60
CA ALA A 330 4.27 22.13 -8.31
C ALA A 330 5.26 22.55 -7.21
N SER A 331 6.58 22.39 -7.43
CA SER A 331 7.63 22.73 -6.46
C SER A 331 8.61 23.83 -6.96
N PRO A 332 8.12 25.04 -7.27
CA PRO A 332 8.93 26.08 -7.93
C PRO A 332 10.11 26.56 -7.07
N LEU A 333 9.99 26.55 -5.74
CA LEU A 333 11.08 26.93 -4.82
C LEU A 333 12.22 25.91 -4.87
N MET A 334 11.93 24.62 -4.84
CA MET A 334 12.93 23.56 -4.97
C MET A 334 13.67 23.65 -6.32
N ILE A 335 12.93 23.88 -7.39
CA ILE A 335 13.52 24.07 -8.74
C ILE A 335 14.44 25.29 -8.76
N ALA A 336 14.02 26.43 -8.18
CA ALA A 336 14.82 27.63 -8.14
C ALA A 336 16.11 27.44 -7.32
N ASP A 337 16.05 26.70 -6.20
CA ASP A 337 17.21 26.41 -5.37
C ASP A 337 18.21 25.50 -6.10
N ILE A 338 17.73 24.43 -6.74
CA ILE A 338 18.56 23.51 -7.52
C ILE A 338 19.20 24.25 -8.72
N ARG A 339 18.44 25.13 -9.39
CA ARG A 339 18.96 25.98 -10.49
C ARG A 339 20.04 26.93 -10.05
N ARG A 340 19.93 27.54 -8.85
CA ARG A 340 20.99 28.39 -8.24
C ARG A 340 22.30 27.64 -8.05
N LYS A 341 22.25 26.32 -7.85
CA LYS A 341 23.43 25.46 -7.76
C LYS A 341 24.01 25.04 -9.11
N GLN A 342 23.53 25.67 -10.20
CA GLN A 342 23.99 25.48 -11.59
C GLN A 342 23.64 24.12 -12.18
N TYR A 343 22.50 23.51 -11.80
CA TYR A 343 21.91 22.35 -12.49
C TYR A 343 20.97 22.80 -13.60
N ASN A 344 20.96 22.05 -14.69
CA ASN A 344 20.09 22.29 -15.84
C ASN A 344 18.69 21.71 -15.57
N ILE A 345 17.94 22.32 -14.63
CA ILE A 345 16.62 21.87 -14.23
C ILE A 345 15.52 22.79 -14.81
N PHE A 346 14.48 22.16 -15.39
CA PHE A 346 13.34 22.85 -16.01
C PHE A 346 12.02 22.29 -15.48
N GLU A 347 11.09 23.20 -15.20
CA GLU A 347 9.71 22.86 -14.86
C GLU A 347 8.94 22.33 -16.07
N VAL A 348 8.08 21.35 -15.82
CA VAL A 348 7.21 20.77 -16.85
C VAL A 348 5.81 21.38 -16.78
N ALA A 349 5.32 21.88 -17.92
CA ALA A 349 3.96 22.38 -18.02
C ALA A 349 2.95 21.22 -17.89
N LYS A 350 1.97 21.38 -17.00
CA LYS A 350 0.91 20.39 -16.72
C LYS A 350 -0.47 20.94 -17.08
N PRO A 351 -0.81 21.13 -18.38
CA PRO A 351 -2.16 21.54 -18.75
C PRO A 351 -3.17 20.44 -18.39
N PRO A 352 -4.47 20.75 -18.28
CA PRO A 352 -5.52 19.76 -18.08
C PRO A 352 -5.39 18.62 -19.10
N GLY A 353 -5.49 17.37 -18.63
CA GLY A 353 -5.31 16.16 -19.47
C GLY A 353 -3.86 15.75 -19.72
N SER A 354 -2.86 16.45 -19.13
CA SER A 354 -1.44 16.14 -19.33
C SER A 354 -1.05 14.73 -18.84
N ILE A 355 -1.73 14.20 -17.83
CA ILE A 355 -1.48 12.84 -17.34
C ILE A 355 -1.79 11.81 -18.44
N LEU A 356 -3.00 11.83 -18.96
CA LEU A 356 -3.43 10.90 -20.02
C LEU A 356 -2.63 11.08 -21.31
N TYR A 357 -2.32 12.32 -21.67
CA TYR A 357 -1.46 12.62 -22.81
C TYR A 357 -0.07 12.00 -22.63
N GLY A 358 0.55 12.17 -21.49
CA GLY A 358 1.87 11.61 -21.21
C GLY A 358 1.87 10.08 -21.17
N ILE A 359 0.80 9.46 -20.62
CA ILE A 359 0.62 8.02 -20.65
C ILE A 359 0.50 7.51 -22.09
N ASP A 360 -0.35 8.13 -22.92
CA ASP A 360 -0.48 7.78 -24.34
C ASP A 360 0.85 7.89 -25.08
N LEU A 361 1.59 8.96 -24.80
CA LEU A 361 2.90 9.19 -25.38
C LEU A 361 3.90 8.08 -25.01
N MET A 362 3.99 7.70 -23.74
CA MET A 362 4.89 6.65 -23.28
C MET A 362 4.50 5.26 -23.83
N ASN A 363 3.21 4.96 -23.95
CA ASN A 363 2.72 3.72 -24.51
C ASN A 363 3.04 3.51 -26.00
N ARG A 364 3.50 4.58 -26.69
CA ARG A 364 4.00 4.48 -28.08
C ARG A 364 5.41 3.88 -28.17
N PHE A 365 6.08 3.67 -27.05
CA PHE A 365 7.43 3.11 -26.94
C PHE A 365 7.43 1.67 -26.43
N ASN A 366 8.46 0.89 -26.79
CA ASN A 366 8.81 -0.30 -26.04
C ASN A 366 9.45 0.15 -24.73
N ILE A 367 8.79 -0.08 -23.61
CA ILE A 367 9.27 0.39 -22.31
C ILE A 367 10.15 -0.68 -21.69
N HIS A 368 11.40 -0.31 -21.41
CA HIS A 368 12.38 -1.13 -20.72
C HIS A 368 12.72 -0.49 -19.39
N ILE A 369 12.58 -1.24 -18.29
CA ILE A 369 12.79 -0.72 -16.94
C ILE A 369 13.95 -1.47 -16.29
N MET A 370 14.97 -0.72 -15.84
CA MET A 370 16.02 -1.29 -15.02
C MET A 370 15.41 -1.81 -13.72
N TYR A 371 15.67 -3.08 -13.40
CA TYR A 371 15.02 -3.73 -12.27
C TYR A 371 15.30 -2.99 -10.96
N ASP A 372 14.25 -2.54 -10.32
CA ASP A 372 14.22 -1.96 -8.98
C ASP A 372 12.91 -2.34 -8.29
N LYS A 373 12.95 -2.59 -6.98
CA LYS A 373 11.79 -3.03 -6.20
C LYS A 373 10.64 -2.01 -6.17
N ASN A 374 10.98 -0.70 -6.11
CA ASN A 374 9.99 0.37 -6.03
C ASN A 374 9.38 0.63 -7.42
N ALA A 375 10.20 0.66 -8.47
CA ALA A 375 9.72 0.73 -9.86
C ALA A 375 8.78 -0.44 -10.19
N LYS A 376 9.10 -1.65 -9.69
CA LYS A 376 8.23 -2.82 -9.84
C LYS A 376 6.93 -2.66 -9.06
N ALA A 377 6.98 -2.18 -7.82
CA ALA A 377 5.79 -1.92 -7.02
C ALA A 377 4.85 -0.92 -7.72
N GLU A 378 5.37 0.15 -8.30
CA GLU A 378 4.56 1.10 -9.04
C GLU A 378 3.99 0.51 -10.33
N GLN A 379 4.79 -0.23 -11.11
CA GLN A 379 4.32 -0.85 -12.34
C GLN A 379 3.16 -1.83 -12.08
N GLU A 380 3.25 -2.63 -11.03
CA GLU A 380 2.23 -3.62 -10.68
C GLU A 380 0.96 -3.03 -10.05
N ASN A 381 0.99 -1.77 -9.60
CA ASN A 381 -0.12 -1.13 -8.89
C ASN A 381 -0.67 0.14 -9.57
N TYR A 382 0.06 0.75 -10.51
CA TYR A 382 -0.43 1.91 -11.26
C TYR A 382 -1.46 1.49 -12.31
N CYS A 383 -2.72 1.70 -12.00
CA CYS A 383 -3.84 1.24 -12.82
C CYS A 383 -4.89 2.34 -13.00
N TYR A 384 -5.77 2.14 -13.98
CA TYR A 384 -6.94 2.99 -14.17
C TYR A 384 -7.98 2.77 -13.06
N LYS A 385 -8.62 3.86 -12.60
CA LYS A 385 -9.72 3.83 -11.62
C LYS A 385 -10.90 3.01 -12.16
N LYS A 386 -11.63 2.37 -11.26
CA LYS A 386 -12.93 1.73 -11.57
C LYS A 386 -14.01 2.42 -10.75
N ILE A 387 -15.03 2.95 -11.43
CA ILE A 387 -16.22 3.54 -10.81
C ILE A 387 -17.39 2.57 -11.07
N HIS A 388 -18.03 2.10 -10.03
CA HIS A 388 -19.08 1.06 -10.11
C HIS A 388 -18.69 -0.18 -10.92
N GLY A 389 -17.41 -0.59 -10.85
CA GLY A 389 -16.86 -1.74 -11.59
C GLY A 389 -16.50 -1.46 -13.04
N ILE A 390 -16.77 -0.28 -13.57
CA ILE A 390 -16.41 0.13 -14.93
C ILE A 390 -15.09 0.90 -14.88
N GLN A 391 -14.11 0.48 -15.69
CA GLN A 391 -12.84 1.21 -15.83
C GLN A 391 -13.10 2.55 -16.48
N VAL A 392 -12.61 3.61 -15.83
CA VAL A 392 -12.62 4.96 -16.37
C VAL A 392 -11.23 5.34 -16.86
N ASN A 393 -11.16 6.27 -17.79
CA ASN A 393 -9.89 6.74 -18.33
C ASN A 393 -9.23 7.79 -17.38
N GLU A 394 -9.03 7.38 -16.13
CA GLU A 394 -8.37 8.15 -15.09
C GLU A 394 -7.52 7.20 -14.25
N PRO A 395 -6.19 7.39 -14.16
CA PRO A 395 -5.35 6.55 -13.30
C PRO A 395 -5.60 6.82 -11.80
N VAL A 396 -5.23 5.88 -10.96
CA VAL A 396 -5.27 6.06 -9.50
C VAL A 396 -4.25 7.12 -9.07
N ASP A 397 -4.56 7.84 -7.98
CA ASP A 397 -3.60 8.70 -7.30
C ASP A 397 -2.78 7.81 -6.34
N GLY A 398 -1.57 7.48 -6.71
CA GLY A 398 -0.67 6.60 -5.96
C GLY A 398 0.04 5.61 -6.88
N PHE A 399 1.20 5.15 -6.45
CA PHE A 399 2.10 4.33 -7.27
C PHE A 399 2.47 5.00 -8.61
N ASN A 400 2.63 6.33 -8.61
CA ASN A 400 2.80 7.14 -9.81
C ASN A 400 4.08 7.99 -9.81
N HIS A 401 4.83 8.07 -8.72
CA HIS A 401 6.01 8.95 -8.62
C HIS A 401 7.12 8.60 -9.61
N PHE A 402 7.45 7.31 -9.75
CA PHE A 402 8.38 6.82 -10.77
C PHE A 402 7.87 7.14 -12.19
N TRP A 403 6.59 6.84 -12.43
CA TRP A 403 5.97 7.09 -13.73
C TRP A 403 5.85 8.57 -14.05
N ASP A 404 5.53 9.39 -13.05
CA ASP A 404 5.41 10.83 -13.23
C ASP A 404 6.78 11.47 -13.53
N SER A 405 7.83 11.06 -12.82
CA SER A 405 9.19 11.53 -13.13
C SER A 405 9.61 11.18 -14.57
N ALA A 406 9.35 9.96 -15.03
CA ALA A 406 9.61 9.55 -16.42
C ALA A 406 8.71 10.31 -17.42
N ARG A 407 7.43 10.50 -17.10
CA ARG A 407 6.44 11.20 -17.91
C ARG A 407 6.82 12.66 -18.14
N TYR A 408 7.41 13.34 -17.15
CA TYR A 408 7.88 14.72 -17.29
C TYR A 408 8.94 14.83 -18.38
N VAL A 409 9.88 13.91 -18.45
CA VAL A 409 10.86 13.84 -19.53
C VAL A 409 10.19 13.61 -20.87
N CYS A 410 9.33 12.60 -20.97
CA CYS A 410 8.65 12.24 -22.21
C CYS A 410 7.81 13.40 -22.76
N MET A 411 7.03 14.06 -21.92
CA MET A 411 6.21 15.21 -22.32
C MET A 411 7.03 16.40 -22.81
N SER A 412 8.21 16.63 -22.22
CA SER A 412 9.07 17.76 -22.58
C SER A 412 9.85 17.52 -23.87
N MET A 413 10.30 16.29 -24.10
CA MET A 413 11.23 15.97 -25.18
C MET A 413 10.54 15.40 -26.41
N LEU A 414 9.55 14.53 -26.27
CA LEU A 414 9.01 13.79 -27.40
C LEU A 414 8.16 14.64 -28.37
N ARG A 415 7.64 15.77 -27.91
CA ARG A 415 7.01 16.76 -28.79
C ARG A 415 7.91 17.18 -29.98
N ARG A 416 9.23 17.17 -29.77
CA ARG A 416 10.21 17.55 -30.80
C ARG A 416 10.51 16.45 -31.82
N TYR A 417 10.30 15.19 -31.43
CA TYR A 417 10.72 14.02 -32.22
C TYR A 417 9.56 13.28 -32.91
N LEU A 418 8.33 13.45 -32.46
CA LEU A 418 7.15 12.82 -33.06
C LEU A 418 6.51 13.68 -34.16
N ASN A 419 6.96 14.93 -34.34
CA ASN A 419 6.48 15.84 -35.39
C ASN A 419 7.43 15.92 -36.60
N ASN A 420 8.47 15.12 -36.66
CA ASN A 420 9.36 14.89 -37.80
C ASN A 420 9.20 13.44 -38.27
#